data_360392c2249945c73c7f134ce877fb53
#
_entry.id   360392c2249945c73c7f134ce877fb53
#
_cell.length_a   1.000
_cell.length_b   1.000
_cell.length_c   1.000
_cell.angle_alpha   90.00
_cell.angle_beta   90.00
_cell.angle_gamma   90.00
#
_symmetry.space_group_name_H-M   'P 1'
#
loop_
_entity.id
_entity.type
_entity.pdbx_description
1 polymer ?
#
loop_
_entity_poly.entity_id
_entity_poly.type
_entity_poly.pdbx_seq_one_letter_code
_entity_poly.pdbx_strand_id
1 'polypeptide(L)'
;MAQKDVGNKVPIYKLKTTKEVMKYYDEWGENNKYNNDMVEWNYTGPEESVDILKRYLQNKDALIFDAGCGTGLVGLELKKFGYKNFHGADLSQKLLDTVPENLYKKLTKVDLNQAIDVKDDFYDAVMCVGTFTFGHVKCNALDEFLRITKKDGLICFTINEGIYEEYGFDKKIENLKKSNKWIEVEFFKSNYIASKDVNAWLGIYKVKK
;
A
#
# COMPACT_ATOMS: atom_id res chain seq x y z
N MET A 1 23.90 -8.99 12.82
CA MET A 1 23.12 -10.04 12.15
C MET A 1 23.12 -9.71 10.67
N ALA A 2 23.50 -10.63 9.80
CA ALA A 2 23.50 -10.38 8.36
C ALA A 2 22.08 -10.01 7.92
N GLN A 3 21.95 -8.84 7.29
CA GLN A 3 20.71 -8.41 6.68
C GLN A 3 20.29 -9.51 5.69
N LYS A 4 19.14 -10.15 5.92
CA LYS A 4 18.63 -11.17 4.99
C LYS A 4 18.55 -10.51 3.62
N ASP A 5 19.14 -11.13 2.60
CA ASP A 5 19.15 -10.61 1.23
C ASP A 5 17.74 -10.73 0.60
N VAL A 6 16.82 -9.91 1.09
CA VAL A 6 15.42 -9.87 0.66
C VAL A 6 15.31 -9.48 -0.80
N GLY A 7 16.23 -8.64 -1.29
CA GLY A 7 16.26 -8.18 -2.69
C GLY A 7 16.45 -9.29 -3.72
N ASN A 8 16.89 -10.49 -3.32
CA ASN A 8 17.04 -11.64 -4.23
C ASN A 8 15.87 -12.62 -4.22
N LYS A 9 14.92 -12.48 -3.29
CA LYS A 9 13.83 -13.45 -3.09
C LYS A 9 12.70 -13.30 -4.10
N VAL A 10 12.45 -12.09 -4.57
CA VAL A 10 11.41 -11.78 -5.56
C VAL A 10 12.07 -11.05 -6.74
N PRO A 11 11.83 -11.47 -7.99
CA PRO A 11 12.54 -10.92 -9.16
C PRO A 11 12.47 -9.40 -9.29
N ILE A 12 11.31 -8.79 -8.99
CA ILE A 12 11.11 -7.34 -9.09
C ILE A 12 11.99 -6.53 -8.10
N TYR A 13 12.41 -7.13 -6.99
CA TYR A 13 13.25 -6.44 -5.99
C TYR A 13 14.68 -6.17 -6.47
N LYS A 14 15.10 -6.75 -7.59
CA LYS A 14 16.39 -6.47 -8.24
C LYS A 14 16.38 -5.22 -9.10
N LEU A 15 15.20 -4.70 -9.44
CA LEU A 15 15.03 -3.54 -10.30
C LEU A 15 15.28 -2.26 -9.51
N LYS A 16 16.00 -1.32 -10.14
CA LYS A 16 16.49 -0.11 -9.44
C LYS A 16 15.79 1.18 -9.88
N THR A 17 15.15 1.15 -11.03
CA THR A 17 14.52 2.34 -11.61
C THR A 17 13.02 2.15 -11.78
N THR A 18 12.25 3.22 -11.60
CA THR A 18 10.81 3.22 -11.84
C THR A 18 10.45 2.69 -13.24
N LYS A 19 11.27 3.02 -14.26
CA LYS A 19 11.04 2.55 -15.62
C LYS A 19 11.15 1.03 -15.76
N GLU A 20 12.15 0.41 -15.14
CA GLU A 20 12.31 -1.05 -15.12
C GLU A 20 11.17 -1.72 -14.37
N VAL A 21 10.82 -1.17 -13.22
CA VAL A 21 9.70 -1.63 -12.39
C VAL A 21 8.38 -1.59 -13.16
N MET A 22 8.10 -0.47 -13.84
CA MET A 22 6.88 -0.32 -14.64
C MET A 22 6.83 -1.31 -15.79
N LYS A 23 7.94 -1.49 -16.53
CA LYS A 23 8.02 -2.49 -17.60
C LYS A 23 7.74 -3.91 -17.06
N TYR A 24 8.29 -4.24 -15.90
CA TYR A 24 8.07 -5.53 -15.26
C TYR A 24 6.59 -5.73 -14.89
N TYR A 25 5.94 -4.74 -14.29
CA TYR A 25 4.51 -4.81 -13.97
C TYR A 25 3.63 -4.90 -15.20
N ASP A 26 3.98 -4.19 -16.26
CA ASP A 26 3.26 -4.26 -17.53
C ASP A 26 3.29 -5.68 -18.13
N GLU A 27 4.43 -6.39 -18.03
CA GLU A 27 4.56 -7.78 -18.45
C GLU A 27 3.90 -8.73 -17.44
N TRP A 28 4.01 -8.45 -16.15
CA TRP A 28 3.48 -9.30 -15.07
C TRP A 28 1.96 -9.23 -14.95
N GLY A 29 1.34 -8.12 -15.34
CA GLY A 29 -0.12 -7.97 -15.40
C GLY A 29 -0.78 -8.77 -16.52
N GLU A 30 -0.01 -9.24 -17.53
CA GLU A 30 -0.56 -9.99 -18.65
C GLU A 30 -1.07 -11.37 -18.19
N ASN A 31 -2.18 -11.82 -18.81
CA ASN A 31 -2.78 -13.14 -18.57
C ASN A 31 -3.05 -13.48 -17.09
N ASN A 32 -3.35 -12.46 -16.27
CA ASN A 32 -3.59 -12.61 -14.82
C ASN A 32 -2.40 -13.21 -14.05
N LYS A 33 -1.20 -13.14 -14.62
CA LYS A 33 -0.01 -13.77 -14.04
C LYS A 33 0.30 -13.20 -12.66
N TYR A 34 0.18 -11.87 -12.46
CA TYR A 34 0.39 -11.22 -11.17
C TYR A 34 -0.48 -11.86 -10.06
N ASN A 35 -1.79 -11.95 -10.28
CA ASN A 35 -2.70 -12.51 -9.27
C ASN A 35 -2.42 -13.99 -9.00
N ASN A 36 -2.10 -14.76 -10.02
CA ASN A 36 -1.74 -16.18 -9.88
C ASN A 36 -0.48 -16.35 -9.04
N ASP A 37 0.56 -15.55 -9.30
CA ASP A 37 1.80 -15.56 -8.52
C ASP A 37 1.56 -15.12 -7.06
N MET A 38 0.68 -14.13 -6.80
CA MET A 38 0.32 -13.71 -5.44
C MET A 38 -0.36 -14.84 -4.65
N VAL A 39 -1.23 -15.60 -5.29
CA VAL A 39 -1.86 -16.79 -4.68
C VAL A 39 -0.81 -17.87 -4.41
N GLU A 40 0.02 -18.21 -5.40
CA GLU A 40 1.08 -19.22 -5.26
C GLU A 40 2.09 -18.84 -4.16
N TRP A 41 2.40 -17.57 -4.04
CA TRP A 41 3.37 -17.08 -3.04
C TRP A 41 2.76 -16.90 -1.66
N ASN A 42 1.47 -17.15 -1.51
CA ASN A 42 0.74 -16.93 -0.25
C ASN A 42 0.94 -15.50 0.27
N TYR A 43 0.58 -14.54 -0.57
CA TYR A 43 0.65 -13.11 -0.26
C TYR A 43 -0.52 -12.68 0.62
N THR A 44 -0.25 -12.35 1.88
CA THR A 44 -1.27 -12.04 2.90
C THR A 44 -1.52 -10.54 3.08
N GLY A 45 -0.72 -9.69 2.45
CA GLY A 45 -0.77 -8.24 2.67
C GLY A 45 -2.15 -7.59 2.60
N PRO A 46 -2.97 -7.84 1.54
CA PRO A 46 -4.32 -7.27 1.44
C PRO A 46 -5.25 -7.72 2.57
N GLU A 47 -5.30 -9.03 2.86
CA GLU A 47 -6.16 -9.59 3.90
C GLU A 47 -5.81 -9.04 5.28
N GLU A 48 -4.55 -9.11 5.69
CA GLU A 48 -4.09 -8.61 6.99
C GLU A 48 -4.30 -7.10 7.14
N SER A 49 -4.08 -6.33 6.07
CA SER A 49 -4.25 -4.87 6.10
C SER A 49 -5.72 -4.46 6.23
N VAL A 50 -6.64 -5.16 5.57
CA VAL A 50 -8.07 -4.90 5.73
C VAL A 50 -8.58 -5.44 7.07
N ASP A 51 -8.01 -6.55 7.56
CA ASP A 51 -8.32 -7.10 8.88
C ASP A 51 -8.00 -6.11 10.01
N ILE A 52 -6.85 -5.43 9.93
CA ILE A 52 -6.51 -4.41 10.91
C ILE A 52 -7.37 -3.15 10.72
N LEU A 53 -7.56 -2.69 9.47
CA LEU A 53 -8.39 -1.51 9.20
C LEU A 53 -9.80 -1.65 9.78
N LYS A 54 -10.46 -2.79 9.58
CA LYS A 54 -11.85 -3.00 10.02
C LYS A 54 -12.04 -2.93 11.54
N ARG A 55 -10.98 -3.12 12.33
CA ARG A 55 -11.05 -2.98 13.80
C ARG A 55 -11.26 -1.53 14.21
N TYR A 56 -10.75 -0.58 13.43
CA TYR A 56 -10.72 0.85 13.76
C TYR A 56 -11.64 1.70 12.87
N LEU A 57 -12.01 1.22 11.66
CA LEU A 57 -12.92 1.89 10.74
C LEU A 57 -14.27 1.14 10.67
N GLN A 58 -15.17 1.46 11.59
CA GLN A 58 -16.47 0.79 11.66
C GLN A 58 -17.46 1.25 10.60
N ASN A 59 -17.35 2.52 10.15
CA ASN A 59 -18.21 3.08 9.11
C ASN A 59 -17.94 2.43 7.75
N LYS A 60 -18.87 1.63 7.24
CA LYS A 60 -18.76 0.94 5.96
C LYS A 60 -18.99 1.86 4.74
N ASP A 61 -19.51 3.05 4.97
CA ASP A 61 -19.66 4.09 3.95
C ASP A 61 -18.48 5.09 3.95
N ALA A 62 -17.45 4.86 4.78
CA ALA A 62 -16.22 5.65 4.79
C ALA A 62 -15.57 5.68 3.41
N LEU A 63 -15.08 6.86 3.00
CA LEU A 63 -14.37 7.03 1.75
C LEU A 63 -12.90 6.66 1.93
N ILE A 64 -12.48 5.59 1.26
CA ILE A 64 -11.14 5.01 1.37
C ILE A 64 -10.34 5.27 0.08
N PHE A 65 -9.06 5.58 0.21
CA PHE A 65 -8.12 5.65 -0.91
C PHE A 65 -7.15 4.49 -0.86
N ASP A 66 -7.12 3.68 -1.91
CA ASP A 66 -6.18 2.58 -2.10
C ASP A 66 -5.04 3.06 -3.03
N ALA A 67 -3.94 3.42 -2.40
CA ALA A 67 -2.76 3.99 -3.03
C ALA A 67 -1.79 2.88 -3.48
N GLY A 68 -1.62 2.70 -4.77
CA GLY A 68 -0.93 1.57 -5.37
C GLY A 68 -1.83 0.34 -5.44
N CYS A 69 -3.06 0.53 -5.94
CA CYS A 69 -4.10 -0.51 -5.91
C CYS A 69 -3.83 -1.71 -6.84
N GLY A 70 -2.89 -1.58 -7.78
CA GLY A 70 -2.52 -2.63 -8.72
C GLY A 70 -3.72 -3.24 -9.45
N THR A 71 -3.89 -4.55 -9.31
CA THR A 71 -5.02 -5.32 -9.88
C THR A 71 -6.27 -5.30 -9.00
N GLY A 72 -6.26 -4.59 -7.87
CA GLY A 72 -7.41 -4.42 -7.00
C GLY A 72 -7.54 -5.42 -5.85
N LEU A 73 -6.48 -6.10 -5.44
CA LEU A 73 -6.54 -7.10 -4.36
C LEU A 73 -7.05 -6.52 -3.04
N VAL A 74 -6.60 -5.32 -2.64
CA VAL A 74 -7.11 -4.61 -1.45
C VAL A 74 -8.58 -4.25 -1.61
N GLY A 75 -8.98 -3.75 -2.79
CA GLY A 75 -10.38 -3.44 -3.07
C GLY A 75 -11.30 -4.65 -2.97
N LEU A 76 -10.84 -5.83 -3.41
CA LEU A 76 -11.59 -7.09 -3.25
C LEU A 76 -11.79 -7.44 -1.77
N GLU A 77 -10.75 -7.29 -0.95
CA GLU A 77 -10.86 -7.52 0.49
C GLU A 77 -11.78 -6.48 1.17
N LEU A 78 -11.65 -5.19 0.83
CA LEU A 78 -12.55 -4.15 1.33
C LEU A 78 -14.02 -4.48 1.04
N LYS A 79 -14.31 -4.93 -0.19
CA LYS A 79 -15.66 -5.32 -0.60
C LYS A 79 -16.20 -6.52 0.19
N LYS A 80 -15.37 -7.54 0.48
CA LYS A 80 -15.75 -8.70 1.32
C LYS A 80 -16.21 -8.26 2.71
N PHE A 81 -15.59 -7.22 3.29
CA PHE A 81 -15.97 -6.68 4.60
C PHE A 81 -17.03 -5.58 4.55
N GLY A 82 -17.66 -5.37 3.40
CA GLY A 82 -18.84 -4.51 3.24
C GLY A 82 -18.53 -3.03 3.04
N TYR A 83 -17.27 -2.63 2.82
CA TYR A 83 -16.96 -1.26 2.39
C TYR A 83 -17.44 -1.03 0.95
N LYS A 84 -17.95 0.17 0.68
CA LYS A 84 -18.63 0.48 -0.59
C LYS A 84 -18.03 1.65 -1.34
N ASN A 85 -17.32 2.52 -0.62
CA ASN A 85 -16.82 3.79 -1.16
C ASN A 85 -15.31 3.82 -1.12
N PHE A 86 -14.67 3.36 -2.18
CA PHE A 86 -13.22 3.46 -2.29
C PHE A 86 -12.78 3.83 -3.70
N HIS A 87 -11.70 4.60 -3.75
CA HIS A 87 -11.00 5.03 -4.95
C HIS A 87 -9.66 4.30 -5.01
N GLY A 88 -9.24 3.91 -6.20
CA GLY A 88 -7.93 3.30 -6.41
C GLY A 88 -7.02 4.20 -7.26
N ALA A 89 -5.73 4.13 -7.00
CA ALA A 89 -4.71 4.76 -7.84
C ALA A 89 -3.50 3.85 -8.00
N ASP A 90 -2.96 3.81 -9.22
CA ASP A 90 -1.72 3.10 -9.53
C ASP A 90 -0.96 3.81 -10.65
N LEU A 91 0.34 3.58 -10.77
CA LEU A 91 1.16 4.11 -11.84
C LEU A 91 1.00 3.31 -13.14
N SER A 92 0.72 1.99 -13.04
CA SER A 92 0.54 1.11 -14.20
C SER A 92 -0.88 1.15 -14.74
N GLN A 93 -1.06 1.73 -15.91
CA GLN A 93 -2.36 1.68 -16.59
C GLN A 93 -2.77 0.23 -16.90
N LYS A 94 -1.82 -0.63 -17.27
CA LYS A 94 -2.11 -2.04 -17.56
C LYS A 94 -2.67 -2.79 -16.35
N LEU A 95 -2.14 -2.54 -15.14
CA LEU A 95 -2.73 -3.12 -13.91
C LEU A 95 -4.13 -2.56 -13.65
N LEU A 96 -4.31 -1.25 -13.79
CA LEU A 96 -5.63 -0.62 -13.64
C LEU A 96 -6.67 -1.22 -14.60
N ASP A 97 -6.27 -1.53 -15.83
CA ASP A 97 -7.15 -2.13 -16.84
C ASP A 97 -7.57 -3.58 -16.49
N THR A 98 -6.88 -4.24 -15.56
CA THR A 98 -7.24 -5.59 -15.07
C THR A 98 -8.13 -5.59 -13.84
N VAL A 99 -8.34 -4.42 -13.23
CA VAL A 99 -9.21 -4.29 -12.05
C VAL A 99 -10.65 -4.69 -12.42
N PRO A 100 -11.32 -5.53 -11.60
CA PRO A 100 -12.70 -5.92 -11.87
C PRO A 100 -13.63 -4.70 -12.02
N GLU A 101 -14.52 -4.76 -13.01
CA GLU A 101 -15.48 -3.69 -13.25
C GLU A 101 -16.31 -3.36 -12.01
N ASN A 102 -16.54 -2.08 -11.78
CA ASN A 102 -17.34 -1.57 -10.66
C ASN A 102 -16.78 -1.95 -9.26
N LEU A 103 -15.51 -2.35 -9.17
CA LEU A 103 -14.87 -2.60 -7.88
C LEU A 103 -14.60 -1.26 -7.15
N TYR A 104 -13.97 -0.31 -7.81
CA TYR A 104 -13.71 1.04 -7.29
C TYR A 104 -14.73 2.03 -7.84
N LYS A 105 -15.06 3.06 -7.06
CA LYS A 105 -15.87 4.21 -7.54
C LYS A 105 -15.09 5.09 -8.50
N LYS A 106 -13.78 5.13 -8.36
CA LYS A 106 -12.86 5.86 -9.24
C LYS A 106 -11.51 5.14 -9.28
N LEU A 107 -10.97 4.99 -10.48
CA LEU A 107 -9.60 4.56 -10.71
C LEU A 107 -8.83 5.68 -11.41
N THR A 108 -7.60 5.94 -10.97
CA THR A 108 -6.80 7.04 -11.51
C THR A 108 -5.34 6.62 -11.65
N LYS A 109 -4.73 6.93 -12.79
CA LYS A 109 -3.29 6.75 -12.96
C LYS A 109 -2.54 7.85 -12.21
N VAL A 110 -1.71 7.48 -11.23
CA VAL A 110 -0.99 8.43 -10.35
C VAL A 110 0.40 7.90 -10.05
N ASP A 111 1.41 8.78 -10.10
CA ASP A 111 2.71 8.54 -9.49
C ASP A 111 2.67 9.01 -8.03
N LEU A 112 2.68 8.08 -7.10
CA LEU A 112 2.62 8.36 -5.66
C LEU A 112 3.89 9.04 -5.11
N ASN A 113 4.95 9.18 -5.90
CA ASN A 113 6.12 10.00 -5.57
C ASN A 113 5.91 11.49 -5.88
N GLN A 114 4.77 11.86 -6.47
CA GLN A 114 4.38 13.23 -6.81
C GLN A 114 3.18 13.66 -5.97
N ALA A 115 2.86 14.96 -6.03
CA ALA A 115 1.65 15.47 -5.40
C ALA A 115 0.40 14.81 -6.01
N ILE A 116 -0.50 14.37 -5.16
CA ILE A 116 -1.76 13.73 -5.56
C ILE A 116 -2.82 14.81 -5.81
N ASP A 117 -3.46 14.80 -6.98
CA ASP A 117 -4.54 15.75 -7.32
C ASP A 117 -5.83 15.44 -6.55
N VAL A 118 -5.75 15.65 -5.24
CA VAL A 118 -6.82 15.47 -4.27
C VAL A 118 -6.70 16.60 -3.25
N LYS A 119 -7.83 17.20 -2.86
CA LYS A 119 -7.85 18.24 -1.83
C LYS A 119 -7.45 17.67 -0.45
N ASP A 120 -7.01 18.56 0.42
CA ASP A 120 -6.73 18.21 1.81
C ASP A 120 -7.98 17.66 2.52
N ASP A 121 -7.77 16.80 3.51
CA ASP A 121 -8.83 16.26 4.38
C ASP A 121 -10.01 15.63 3.61
N PHE A 122 -9.72 14.86 2.57
CA PHE A 122 -10.74 14.30 1.70
C PHE A 122 -11.17 12.88 2.08
N TYR A 123 -10.21 12.01 2.41
CA TYR A 123 -10.46 10.60 2.68
C TYR A 123 -10.61 10.32 4.18
N ASP A 124 -11.48 9.39 4.54
CA ASP A 124 -11.60 8.87 5.90
C ASP A 124 -10.47 7.89 6.23
N ALA A 125 -9.97 7.18 5.22
CA ALA A 125 -8.78 6.34 5.34
C ALA A 125 -7.97 6.30 4.04
N VAL A 126 -6.66 6.07 4.18
CA VAL A 126 -5.73 5.75 3.09
C VAL A 126 -5.12 4.39 3.37
N MET A 127 -5.09 3.52 2.37
CA MET A 127 -4.38 2.25 2.38
C MET A 127 -3.25 2.29 1.35
N CYS A 128 -2.09 1.70 1.68
CA CYS A 128 -0.97 1.56 0.76
C CYS A 128 -0.29 0.21 1.01
N VAL A 129 -0.75 -0.81 0.32
CA VAL A 129 -0.39 -2.21 0.58
C VAL A 129 0.38 -2.79 -0.61
N GLY A 130 1.57 -3.34 -0.35
CA GLY A 130 2.41 -3.91 -1.43
C GLY A 130 3.22 -2.89 -2.23
N THR A 131 3.10 -1.61 -1.92
CA THR A 131 3.64 -0.52 -2.74
C THR A 131 4.96 0.02 -2.19
N PHE A 132 5.15 0.07 -0.87
CA PHE A 132 6.44 0.44 -0.27
C PHE A 132 7.41 -0.74 -0.33
N THR A 133 8.08 -0.89 -1.47
CA THR A 133 9.04 -1.93 -1.77
C THR A 133 10.17 -1.42 -2.67
N PHE A 134 11.10 -2.28 -3.04
CA PHE A 134 12.29 -1.90 -3.83
C PHE A 134 11.93 -1.23 -5.15
N GLY A 135 12.56 -0.07 -5.41
CA GLY A 135 12.41 0.66 -6.67
C GLY A 135 11.08 1.37 -6.89
N HIS A 136 10.18 1.38 -5.90
CA HIS A 136 8.83 1.93 -6.03
C HIS A 136 8.67 3.30 -5.34
N VAL A 137 7.68 3.39 -4.45
CA VAL A 137 7.28 4.61 -3.75
C VAL A 137 8.16 4.85 -2.54
N LYS A 138 8.59 6.11 -2.36
CA LYS A 138 9.47 6.54 -1.27
C LYS A 138 8.67 6.98 -0.04
N CYS A 139 9.34 7.07 1.10
CA CYS A 139 8.72 7.45 2.37
C CYS A 139 8.06 8.85 2.38
N ASN A 140 8.43 9.74 1.45
CA ASN A 140 7.79 11.06 1.32
C ASN A 140 6.31 10.98 0.90
N ALA A 141 5.85 9.90 0.30
CA ALA A 141 4.43 9.69 0.03
C ALA A 141 3.56 9.74 1.30
N LEU A 142 4.12 9.44 2.46
CA LEU A 142 3.43 9.55 3.74
C LEU A 142 2.98 11.00 4.06
N ASP A 143 3.67 12.03 3.54
CA ASP A 143 3.23 13.42 3.69
C ASP A 143 1.94 13.70 2.91
N GLU A 144 1.87 13.19 1.68
CA GLU A 144 0.65 13.29 0.85
C GLU A 144 -0.50 12.49 1.46
N PHE A 145 -0.23 11.28 1.96
CA PHE A 145 -1.25 10.49 2.65
C PHE A 145 -1.79 11.21 3.87
N LEU A 146 -0.93 11.86 4.67
CA LEU A 146 -1.35 12.72 5.77
C LEU A 146 -2.19 13.90 5.27
N ARG A 147 -1.76 14.57 4.19
CA ARG A 147 -2.46 15.73 3.65
C ARG A 147 -3.88 15.41 3.24
N ILE A 148 -4.07 14.32 2.46
CA ILE A 148 -5.37 13.94 1.90
C ILE A 148 -6.29 13.20 2.88
N THR A 149 -5.74 12.69 4.01
CA THR A 149 -6.54 12.01 5.05
C THR A 149 -7.11 13.03 6.03
N LYS A 150 -8.38 12.91 6.37
CA LYS A 150 -9.05 13.77 7.37
C LYS A 150 -8.39 13.66 8.73
N LYS A 151 -8.54 14.70 9.55
CA LYS A 151 -8.26 14.57 10.97
C LYS A 151 -9.05 13.41 11.56
N ASP A 152 -8.43 12.67 12.47
CA ASP A 152 -8.93 11.43 13.04
C ASP A 152 -9.14 10.26 12.05
N GLY A 153 -8.85 10.46 10.76
CA GLY A 153 -8.80 9.41 9.76
C GLY A 153 -7.62 8.46 9.94
N LEU A 154 -7.61 7.38 9.18
CA LEU A 154 -6.64 6.30 9.33
C LEU A 154 -5.72 6.19 8.11
N ILE A 155 -4.45 5.87 8.36
CA ILE A 155 -3.49 5.51 7.31
C ILE A 155 -2.96 4.12 7.63
N CYS A 156 -3.21 3.15 6.73
CA CYS A 156 -2.78 1.76 6.86
C CYS A 156 -1.83 1.42 5.71
N PHE A 157 -0.66 0.87 6.01
CA PHE A 157 0.33 0.54 4.98
C PHE A 157 1.20 -0.64 5.34
N THR A 158 1.79 -1.26 4.31
CA THR A 158 2.86 -2.24 4.48
C THR A 158 4.17 -1.69 3.93
N ILE A 159 5.30 -1.98 4.61
CA ILE A 159 6.65 -1.64 4.16
C ILE A 159 7.46 -2.93 4.12
N ASN A 160 8.02 -3.26 2.95
CA ASN A 160 8.92 -4.41 2.82
C ASN A 160 10.08 -4.30 3.82
N GLU A 161 10.40 -5.40 4.51
CA GLU A 161 11.43 -5.42 5.56
C GLU A 161 12.81 -4.97 5.06
N GLY A 162 13.13 -5.22 3.78
CA GLY A 162 14.43 -4.89 3.21
C GLY A 162 14.66 -3.41 2.97
N ILE A 163 13.60 -2.60 2.86
CA ILE A 163 13.72 -1.16 2.61
C ILE A 163 13.38 -0.28 3.83
N TYR A 164 12.92 -0.86 4.92
CA TYR A 164 12.40 -0.11 6.07
C TYR A 164 13.40 0.91 6.61
N GLU A 165 14.63 0.50 6.87
CA GLU A 165 15.71 1.38 7.30
C GLU A 165 16.44 2.01 6.11
N GLU A 166 16.69 1.23 5.04
CA GLU A 166 17.47 1.66 3.87
C GLU A 166 16.86 2.88 3.17
N TYR A 167 15.52 2.92 3.06
CA TYR A 167 14.81 4.05 2.40
C TYR A 167 14.27 5.07 3.41
N GLY A 168 14.68 4.98 4.69
CA GLY A 168 14.40 5.96 5.73
C GLY A 168 12.97 5.98 6.23
N PHE A 169 12.20 4.91 6.06
CA PHE A 169 10.84 4.81 6.60
C PHE A 169 10.82 4.85 8.12
N ASP A 170 11.79 4.21 8.79
CA ASP A 170 11.98 4.24 10.24
C ASP A 170 12.05 5.68 10.78
N LYS A 171 12.94 6.49 10.19
CA LYS A 171 13.13 7.90 10.55
C LYS A 171 11.90 8.75 10.22
N LYS A 172 11.29 8.51 9.07
CA LYS A 172 10.08 9.24 8.65
C LYS A 172 8.92 9.01 9.60
N ILE A 173 8.63 7.76 9.95
CA ILE A 173 7.57 7.37 10.88
C ILE A 173 7.80 8.01 12.26
N GLU A 174 9.02 7.90 12.81
CA GLU A 174 9.37 8.51 14.09
C GLU A 174 9.26 10.04 14.08
N ASN A 175 9.65 10.70 13.00
CA ASN A 175 9.51 12.15 12.87
C ASN A 175 8.03 12.58 12.87
N LEU A 176 7.17 11.86 12.18
CA LEU A 176 5.74 12.14 12.15
C LEU A 176 5.07 11.90 13.52
N LYS A 177 5.52 10.90 14.28
CA LYS A 177 5.10 10.67 15.67
C LYS A 177 5.55 11.82 16.57
N LYS A 178 6.84 12.17 16.56
CA LYS A 178 7.41 13.24 17.38
C LYS A 178 6.81 14.61 17.09
N SER A 179 6.45 14.89 15.84
CA SER A 179 5.78 16.12 15.42
C SER A 179 4.26 16.09 15.64
N ASN A 180 3.73 15.06 16.29
CA ASN A 180 2.31 14.88 16.60
C ASN A 180 1.39 14.95 15.37
N LYS A 181 1.90 14.54 14.20
CA LYS A 181 1.10 14.49 12.96
C LYS A 181 0.16 13.30 12.92
N TRP A 182 0.55 12.20 13.58
CA TRP A 182 -0.25 11.01 13.76
C TRP A 182 0.04 10.28 15.07
N ILE A 183 -0.80 9.33 15.43
CA ILE A 183 -0.60 8.39 16.54
C ILE A 183 -0.50 6.99 15.93
N GLU A 184 0.49 6.23 16.35
CA GLU A 184 0.56 4.80 16.08
C GLU A 184 -0.56 4.07 16.81
N VAL A 185 -1.37 3.32 16.07
CA VAL A 185 -2.43 2.47 16.62
C VAL A 185 -1.92 1.05 16.77
N GLU A 186 -1.40 0.48 15.69
CA GLU A 186 -0.65 -0.79 15.68
C GLU A 186 0.51 -0.70 14.69
N PHE A 187 1.65 -1.34 15.02
CA PHE A 187 2.79 -1.49 14.12
C PHE A 187 3.54 -2.79 14.47
N PHE A 188 3.57 -3.72 13.53
CA PHE A 188 4.16 -5.04 13.75
C PHE A 188 4.70 -5.65 12.47
N LYS A 189 5.50 -6.71 12.62
CA LYS A 189 6.08 -7.46 11.51
C LYS A 189 5.12 -8.58 11.07
N SER A 190 4.70 -8.55 9.82
CA SER A 190 3.83 -9.51 9.16
C SER A 190 4.63 -10.48 8.29
N ASN A 191 4.17 -11.73 8.19
CA ASN A 191 4.71 -12.74 7.28
C ASN A 191 4.12 -12.56 5.87
N TYR A 192 4.49 -11.50 5.25
CA TYR A 192 3.92 -10.85 4.09
C TYR A 192 3.84 -11.70 2.81
N ILE A 193 4.93 -12.42 2.46
CA ILE A 193 4.97 -13.40 1.36
C ILE A 193 5.58 -14.68 1.93
N ALA A 194 4.72 -15.51 2.52
CA ALA A 194 5.16 -16.63 3.35
C ALA A 194 6.02 -17.65 2.59
N SER A 195 5.67 -18.00 1.35
CA SER A 195 6.42 -18.99 0.56
C SER A 195 7.81 -18.51 0.14
N LYS A 196 8.08 -17.20 0.23
CA LYS A 196 9.36 -16.58 -0.11
C LYS A 196 10.15 -16.15 1.13
N ASP A 197 9.63 -16.40 2.36
CA ASP A 197 10.21 -15.89 3.62
C ASP A 197 10.52 -14.38 3.54
N VAL A 198 9.57 -13.59 2.99
CA VAL A 198 9.61 -12.14 2.90
C VAL A 198 8.62 -11.55 3.88
N ASN A 199 9.11 -10.73 4.80
CA ASN A 199 8.26 -10.04 5.76
C ASN A 199 8.04 -8.58 5.34
N ALA A 200 7.02 -7.97 5.93
CA ALA A 200 6.81 -6.54 5.89
C ALA A 200 6.45 -6.00 7.26
N TRP A 201 6.69 -4.72 7.47
CA TRP A 201 6.11 -3.97 8.56
C TRP A 201 4.70 -3.56 8.15
N LEU A 202 3.69 -3.97 8.91
CA LEU A 202 2.30 -3.54 8.75
C LEU A 202 1.98 -2.53 9.85
N GLY A 203 1.50 -1.36 9.46
CA GLY A 203 1.17 -0.27 10.36
C GLY A 203 -0.19 0.35 10.09
N ILE A 204 -0.88 0.77 11.16
CA ILE A 204 -2.04 1.61 11.10
C ILE A 204 -1.87 2.79 12.05
N TYR A 205 -2.11 3.99 11.54
CA TYR A 205 -1.88 5.26 12.22
C TYR A 205 -3.12 6.14 12.14
N LYS A 206 -3.41 6.83 13.23
CA LYS A 206 -4.51 7.81 13.30
C LYS A 206 -3.98 9.22 13.11
N VAL A 207 -4.49 9.95 12.13
CA VAL A 207 -4.09 11.32 11.80
C VAL A 207 -4.51 12.31 12.90
N LYS A 208 -3.62 13.24 13.25
CA LYS A 208 -3.82 14.24 14.33
C LYS A 208 -3.97 15.67 13.86
N LYS A 209 -3.29 16.10 12.82
CA LYS A 209 -3.26 17.50 12.30
C LYS A 209 -3.82 18.56 13.21
#